data_eb660dd61d2851445441e806f6ce2e8c
#
_entry.id   eb660dd61d2851445441e806f6ce2e8c
#
_cell.length_a   1.000
_cell.length_b   1.000
_cell.length_c   1.000
_cell.angle_alpha   90.00
_cell.angle_beta   90.00
_cell.angle_gamma   90.00
#
_symmetry.space_group_name_H-M   'P 1'
#
loop_
_entity.id
_entity.type
_entity.pdbx_description
1 polymer ?
#
loop_
_entity_poly.entity_id
_entity_poly.type
_entity_poly.pdbx_seq_one_letter_code
_entity_poly.pdbx_strand_id
1 'polypeptide(L)'
;TNGLIRNSKKWTDNEILSLKKNEDVLYVKRIQDKIKFTWGKNKTWLEILDIFGEIPLPPYIKREVEVSDYKDYQTVYSKNNGSIASPTAGLHFTNQIMNDLQKDFKLDFFTLHVGIGTFKPISEENIYDHTMHSEEINISKINISNIYEAENITAVGTTSLRILESIYYLSKMILKNKKKIIINQFIYNDEDKIISKRRACDIILNYMLKNNIQNIRFKTNIFILPGYKFKFTDQLITNFHYPKSTLILLISAFIGDDWRKVYKFALDKKFRFFSYGDSSLLYKK
;
A
#
# COMPACT_ATOMS: atom_id res chain seq x y z
N THR A 1 -1.77 -11.94 -18.73
CA THR A 1 -1.67 -11.37 -17.38
C THR A 1 -2.51 -12.15 -16.38
N ASN A 2 -2.18 -12.04 -15.09
CA ASN A 2 -3.02 -12.52 -14.00
C ASN A 2 -3.99 -11.40 -13.63
N GLY A 3 -5.23 -11.76 -13.25
CA GLY A 3 -6.24 -10.79 -12.87
C GLY A 3 -7.35 -11.42 -12.02
N LEU A 4 -8.09 -10.59 -11.29
CA LEU A 4 -9.33 -11.03 -10.66
C LEU A 4 -10.48 -10.94 -11.67
N ILE A 5 -11.19 -12.03 -11.85
CA ILE A 5 -12.34 -12.10 -12.74
C ILE A 5 -13.61 -12.10 -11.88
N ARG A 6 -14.37 -11.02 -11.96
CA ARG A 6 -15.70 -10.97 -11.33
C ARG A 6 -16.62 -11.93 -12.07
N ASN A 7 -17.42 -12.72 -11.36
CA ASN A 7 -18.32 -13.72 -11.93
C ASN A 7 -17.60 -14.80 -12.79
N SER A 8 -16.38 -15.19 -12.42
CA SER A 8 -15.53 -16.12 -13.17
C SER A 8 -16.24 -17.46 -13.54
N LYS A 9 -17.25 -17.85 -12.79
CA LYS A 9 -18.07 -19.05 -13.09
C LYS A 9 -18.90 -18.92 -14.38
N LYS A 10 -19.17 -17.70 -14.83
CA LYS A 10 -19.97 -17.43 -16.05
C LYS A 10 -19.10 -17.31 -17.31
N TRP A 11 -17.79 -17.24 -17.19
CA TRP A 11 -16.85 -17.12 -18.31
C TRP A 11 -16.07 -18.43 -18.43
N THR A 12 -16.39 -19.18 -19.48
CA THR A 12 -15.78 -20.50 -19.72
C THR A 12 -14.33 -20.38 -20.19
N ASP A 13 -13.54 -21.44 -19.96
CA ASP A 13 -12.16 -21.48 -20.44
C ASP A 13 -12.11 -21.45 -21.97
N ASN A 14 -11.15 -20.72 -22.53
CA ASN A 14 -11.00 -20.48 -23.97
C ASN A 14 -12.08 -19.64 -24.65
N GLU A 15 -13.14 -19.24 -23.97
CA GLU A 15 -14.13 -18.31 -24.52
C GLU A 15 -13.50 -16.93 -24.76
N ILE A 16 -13.86 -16.33 -25.91
CA ILE A 16 -13.36 -15.02 -26.32
C ILE A 16 -14.50 -14.01 -26.18
N LEU A 17 -14.25 -12.98 -25.40
CA LEU A 17 -15.12 -11.80 -25.34
C LEU A 17 -14.52 -10.70 -26.19
N SER A 18 -15.35 -9.88 -26.82
CA SER A 18 -14.93 -8.69 -27.58
C SER A 18 -15.54 -7.44 -26.96
N LEU A 19 -14.70 -6.43 -26.78
CA LEU A 19 -15.10 -5.08 -26.37
C LEU A 19 -14.82 -4.14 -27.55
N LYS A 20 -15.80 -3.31 -27.91
CA LYS A 20 -15.63 -2.32 -28.97
C LYS A 20 -15.86 -0.93 -28.41
N LYS A 21 -14.94 -0.01 -28.71
CA LYS A 21 -15.04 1.40 -28.34
C LYS A 21 -14.47 2.25 -29.47
N ASN A 22 -15.34 3.05 -30.08
CA ASN A 22 -15.05 3.75 -31.34
C ASN A 22 -14.62 2.77 -32.45
N GLU A 23 -13.45 2.96 -33.06
CA GLU A 23 -12.86 2.07 -34.08
C GLU A 23 -12.02 0.93 -33.49
N ASP A 24 -11.77 0.93 -32.19
CA ASP A 24 -10.92 -0.03 -31.50
C ASP A 24 -11.71 -1.25 -31.05
N VAL A 25 -11.10 -2.42 -31.22
CA VAL A 25 -11.64 -3.70 -30.74
C VAL A 25 -10.58 -4.39 -29.86
N LEU A 26 -10.97 -4.74 -28.64
CA LEU A 26 -10.17 -5.52 -27.71
C LEU A 26 -10.79 -6.90 -27.55
N TYR A 27 -10.02 -7.94 -27.87
CA TYR A 27 -10.38 -9.33 -27.62
C TYR A 27 -9.78 -9.81 -26.32
N VAL A 28 -10.59 -10.42 -25.48
CA VAL A 28 -10.21 -10.90 -24.16
C VAL A 28 -10.51 -12.40 -24.07
N LYS A 29 -9.49 -13.22 -23.90
CA LYS A 29 -9.59 -14.67 -23.81
C LYS A 29 -9.18 -15.15 -22.43
N ARG A 30 -10.00 -16.00 -21.80
CA ARG A 30 -9.62 -16.72 -20.60
C ARG A 30 -8.80 -17.95 -20.95
N ILE A 31 -7.70 -18.17 -20.26
CA ILE A 31 -6.84 -19.35 -20.38
C ILE A 31 -6.51 -19.79 -18.95
N GLN A 32 -7.29 -20.72 -18.41
CA GLN A 32 -7.18 -21.17 -17.02
C GLN A 32 -7.29 -20.00 -16.02
N ASP A 33 -6.23 -19.70 -15.29
CA ASP A 33 -6.10 -18.61 -14.33
C ASP A 33 -5.57 -17.30 -14.95
N LYS A 34 -5.31 -17.28 -16.26
CA LYS A 34 -4.74 -16.15 -17.00
C LYS A 34 -5.74 -15.53 -17.95
N ILE A 35 -5.52 -14.25 -18.24
CA ILE A 35 -6.28 -13.51 -19.26
C ILE A 35 -5.31 -13.08 -20.36
N LYS A 36 -5.64 -13.42 -21.60
CA LYS A 36 -4.96 -12.97 -22.81
C LYS A 36 -5.76 -11.84 -23.44
N PHE A 37 -5.10 -10.72 -23.66
CA PHE A 37 -5.62 -9.58 -24.41
C PHE A 37 -5.01 -9.55 -25.80
N THR A 38 -5.82 -9.25 -26.82
CA THR A 38 -5.38 -9.14 -28.21
C THR A 38 -6.10 -7.96 -28.85
N TRP A 39 -5.35 -7.12 -29.58
CA TRP A 39 -5.86 -5.92 -30.25
C TRP A 39 -5.08 -5.65 -31.53
N GLY A 40 -5.47 -4.62 -32.30
CA GLY A 40 -4.77 -4.21 -33.51
C GLY A 40 -3.32 -3.75 -33.26
N LYS A 41 -2.45 -3.88 -34.27
CA LYS A 41 -1.01 -3.67 -34.15
C LYS A 41 -0.55 -2.23 -33.91
N ASN A 42 -1.44 -1.24 -34.02
CA ASN A 42 -1.07 0.18 -34.04
C ASN A 42 -1.12 0.85 -32.66
N LYS A 43 -1.38 0.09 -31.59
CA LYS A 43 -1.52 0.65 -30.24
C LYS A 43 -0.69 -0.14 -29.23
N THR A 44 -0.13 0.59 -28.28
CA THR A 44 0.55 0.03 -27.10
C THR A 44 -0.48 -0.48 -26.07
N TRP A 45 -0.02 -1.29 -25.14
CA TRP A 45 -0.86 -1.75 -24.01
C TRP A 45 -1.40 -0.60 -23.16
N LEU A 46 -0.62 0.47 -22.98
CA LEU A 46 -1.05 1.65 -22.23
C LEU A 46 -2.19 2.38 -22.93
N GLU A 47 -2.10 2.58 -24.25
CA GLU A 47 -3.18 3.18 -25.03
C GLU A 47 -4.47 2.33 -25.00
N ILE A 48 -4.34 1.01 -24.98
CA ILE A 48 -5.49 0.11 -24.82
C ILE A 48 -6.11 0.23 -23.44
N LEU A 49 -5.29 0.36 -22.39
CA LEU A 49 -5.80 0.61 -21.04
C LEU A 49 -6.49 1.97 -20.92
N ASP A 50 -6.01 3.00 -21.59
CA ASP A 50 -6.64 4.32 -21.60
C ASP A 50 -7.99 4.29 -22.33
N ILE A 51 -8.12 3.47 -23.38
CA ILE A 51 -9.36 3.36 -24.15
C ILE A 51 -10.40 2.50 -23.43
N PHE A 52 -10.04 1.31 -22.96
CA PHE A 52 -10.95 0.29 -22.45
C PHE A 52 -10.93 0.15 -20.92
N GLY A 53 -9.90 0.68 -20.26
CA GLY A 53 -9.75 0.60 -18.83
C GLY A 53 -10.65 1.59 -18.09
N GLU A 54 -10.96 1.23 -16.86
CA GLU A 54 -11.62 2.08 -15.88
C GLU A 54 -10.82 2.08 -14.59
N ILE A 55 -10.97 3.13 -13.78
CA ILE A 55 -10.35 3.17 -12.46
C ILE A 55 -10.92 2.04 -11.60
N PRO A 56 -10.06 1.17 -11.04
CA PRO A 56 -10.51 0.09 -10.17
C PRO A 56 -10.90 0.64 -8.78
N LEU A 57 -12.12 1.16 -8.65
CA LEU A 57 -12.65 1.58 -7.36
C LEU A 57 -12.71 0.39 -6.39
N PRO A 58 -12.53 0.62 -5.09
CA PRO A 58 -12.64 -0.42 -4.06
C PRO A 58 -13.97 -1.16 -4.14
N PRO A 59 -14.02 -2.47 -3.89
CA PRO A 59 -15.22 -3.30 -4.12
C PRO A 59 -16.42 -2.95 -3.23
N TYR A 60 -16.25 -2.17 -2.18
CA TYR A 60 -17.34 -1.65 -1.35
C TYR A 60 -18.00 -0.40 -1.93
N ILE A 61 -17.40 0.26 -2.93
CA ILE A 61 -18.05 1.30 -3.72
C ILE A 61 -18.88 0.61 -4.79
N LYS A 62 -20.21 0.60 -4.59
CA LYS A 62 -21.15 -0.19 -5.43
C LYS A 62 -21.74 0.60 -6.60
N ARG A 63 -21.29 1.81 -6.84
CA ARG A 63 -21.68 2.60 -8.02
C ARG A 63 -20.69 2.40 -9.18
N GLU A 64 -21.10 2.78 -10.37
CA GLU A 64 -20.21 2.88 -11.52
C GLU A 64 -19.17 4.00 -11.34
N VAL A 65 -18.09 3.94 -12.11
CA VAL A 65 -17.04 4.96 -12.13
C VAL A 65 -17.60 6.24 -12.74
N GLU A 66 -17.41 7.35 -12.05
CA GLU A 66 -17.78 8.68 -12.52
C GLU A 66 -16.54 9.41 -13.05
N VAL A 67 -16.75 10.42 -13.89
CA VAL A 67 -15.65 11.23 -14.47
C VAL A 67 -14.80 11.89 -13.37
N SER A 68 -15.42 12.30 -12.27
CA SER A 68 -14.73 12.88 -11.13
C SER A 68 -13.75 11.90 -10.46
N ASP A 69 -14.03 10.58 -10.47
CA ASP A 69 -13.15 9.59 -9.85
C ASP A 69 -11.75 9.57 -10.46
N TYR A 70 -11.62 9.87 -11.76
CA TYR A 70 -10.31 9.95 -12.42
C TYR A 70 -9.38 10.99 -11.79
N LYS A 71 -9.95 12.01 -11.18
CA LYS A 71 -9.22 13.03 -10.44
C LYS A 71 -9.22 12.74 -8.94
N ASP A 72 -10.38 12.40 -8.37
CA ASP A 72 -10.61 12.34 -6.93
C ASP A 72 -10.04 11.05 -6.30
N TYR A 73 -9.91 9.96 -7.09
CA TYR A 73 -9.26 8.72 -6.64
C TYR A 73 -7.76 8.69 -6.95
N GLN A 74 -7.12 9.84 -7.02
CA GLN A 74 -5.67 9.97 -7.23
C GLN A 74 -5.08 11.07 -6.34
N THR A 75 -3.89 10.82 -5.80
CA THR A 75 -3.20 11.81 -4.97
C THR A 75 -2.52 12.88 -5.83
N VAL A 76 -2.45 14.11 -5.32
CA VAL A 76 -1.79 15.24 -6.01
C VAL A 76 -0.27 15.04 -6.20
N TYR A 77 0.31 14.07 -5.51
CA TYR A 77 1.75 13.74 -5.59
C TYR A 77 2.05 12.43 -6.33
N SER A 78 1.05 11.79 -6.95
CA SER A 78 1.26 10.59 -7.77
C SER A 78 2.14 10.88 -8.97
N LYS A 79 3.18 10.08 -9.20
CA LYS A 79 4.14 10.26 -10.30
C LYS A 79 4.28 9.04 -11.21
N ASN A 80 4.12 7.84 -10.66
CA ASN A 80 4.41 6.60 -11.35
C ASN A 80 3.14 5.76 -11.52
N ASN A 81 2.80 5.43 -12.75
CA ASN A 81 1.68 4.54 -13.06
C ASN A 81 2.02 3.08 -12.69
N GLY A 82 1.00 2.27 -12.39
CA GLY A 82 1.18 0.82 -12.19
C GLY A 82 0.58 0.25 -10.90
N SER A 83 -0.11 1.07 -10.10
CA SER A 83 -0.84 0.62 -8.91
C SER A 83 -2.33 0.46 -9.23
N ILE A 84 -2.95 -0.55 -8.62
CA ILE A 84 -4.41 -0.79 -8.74
C ILE A 84 -5.18 0.02 -7.70
N ALA A 85 -4.56 0.33 -6.57
CA ALA A 85 -5.20 1.10 -5.50
C ALA A 85 -4.47 2.41 -5.25
N SER A 86 -5.23 3.49 -5.09
CA SER A 86 -4.71 4.76 -4.63
C SER A 86 -4.38 4.70 -3.13
N PRO A 87 -3.35 5.42 -2.65
CA PRO A 87 -3.08 5.58 -1.23
C PRO A 87 -4.12 6.54 -0.61
N THR A 88 -5.27 6.01 -0.20
CA THR A 88 -6.49 6.78 0.10
C THR A 88 -6.33 7.78 1.24
N ALA A 89 -5.46 7.54 2.21
CA ALA A 89 -5.11 8.55 3.21
C ALA A 89 -4.43 9.80 2.60
N GLY A 90 -3.82 9.66 1.44
CA GLY A 90 -3.20 10.75 0.69
C GLY A 90 -4.19 11.63 -0.08
N LEU A 91 -5.43 11.16 -0.29
CA LEU A 91 -6.45 11.93 -1.02
C LEU A 91 -6.90 13.19 -0.27
N HIS A 92 -6.65 13.26 1.03
CA HIS A 92 -6.93 14.45 1.84
C HIS A 92 -5.97 15.62 1.58
N PHE A 93 -4.82 15.35 0.96
CA PHE A 93 -3.79 16.36 0.73
C PHE A 93 -4.01 17.07 -0.60
N THR A 94 -4.33 18.35 -0.53
CA THR A 94 -4.37 19.25 -1.68
C THR A 94 -2.98 19.84 -1.95
N ASN A 95 -2.76 20.42 -3.14
CA ASN A 95 -1.52 21.14 -3.44
C ASN A 95 -1.24 22.26 -2.42
N GLN A 96 -2.28 22.94 -1.95
CA GLN A 96 -2.13 23.98 -0.93
C GLN A 96 -1.63 23.40 0.39
N ILE A 97 -2.25 22.33 0.90
CA ILE A 97 -1.80 21.63 2.12
C ILE A 97 -0.36 21.14 1.96
N MET A 98 0.00 20.57 0.80
CA MET A 98 1.37 20.11 0.55
C MET A 98 2.37 21.26 0.61
N ASN A 99 2.04 22.42 0.01
CA ASN A 99 2.89 23.61 0.05
C ASN A 99 3.02 24.18 1.46
N ASP A 100 1.93 24.16 2.26
CA ASP A 100 1.98 24.64 3.64
C ASP A 100 2.81 23.72 4.52
N LEU A 101 2.64 22.41 4.39
CA LEU A 101 3.44 21.42 5.13
C LEU A 101 4.94 21.51 4.83
N GLN A 102 5.33 21.81 3.59
CA GLN A 102 6.74 21.95 3.22
C GLN A 102 7.48 23.10 3.92
N LYS A 103 6.76 24.06 4.50
CA LYS A 103 7.36 25.16 5.24
C LYS A 103 7.93 24.70 6.59
N ASP A 104 7.25 23.73 7.24
CA ASP A 104 7.56 23.32 8.61
C ASP A 104 8.01 21.86 8.72
N PHE A 105 7.74 21.05 7.68
CA PHE A 105 8.02 19.61 7.68
C PHE A 105 8.81 19.18 6.45
N LYS A 106 9.70 18.23 6.63
CA LYS A 106 10.38 17.54 5.54
C LYS A 106 9.45 16.46 5.00
N LEU A 107 9.00 16.61 3.75
CA LEU A 107 8.18 15.61 3.07
C LEU A 107 9.05 14.62 2.32
N ASP A 108 8.73 13.33 2.44
CA ASP A 108 9.40 12.26 1.72
C ASP A 108 8.37 11.27 1.13
N PHE A 109 8.75 10.61 0.03
CA PHE A 109 7.84 9.79 -0.75
C PHE A 109 8.45 8.42 -1.05
N PHE A 110 7.62 7.40 -0.89
CA PHE A 110 7.92 6.05 -1.36
C PHE A 110 7.09 5.72 -2.60
N THR A 111 7.71 5.06 -3.58
CA THR A 111 6.95 4.46 -4.69
C THR A 111 6.61 3.02 -4.33
N LEU A 112 5.32 2.73 -4.36
CA LEU A 112 4.78 1.40 -4.10
C LEU A 112 3.78 1.01 -5.19
N HIS A 113 3.86 -0.23 -5.64
CA HIS A 113 2.87 -0.81 -6.55
C HIS A 113 1.95 -1.75 -5.76
N VAL A 114 0.80 -1.21 -5.36
CA VAL A 114 -0.20 -1.94 -4.58
C VAL A 114 -0.98 -2.88 -5.50
N GLY A 115 -0.95 -4.16 -5.18
CA GLY A 115 -1.70 -5.19 -5.90
C GLY A 115 -3.14 -5.36 -5.39
N ILE A 116 -3.89 -6.22 -6.09
CA ILE A 116 -5.31 -6.52 -5.83
C ILE A 116 -5.56 -7.07 -4.40
N GLY A 117 -4.56 -7.68 -3.77
CA GLY A 117 -4.66 -8.28 -2.44
C GLY A 117 -5.05 -7.33 -1.32
N THR A 118 -4.86 -6.01 -1.51
CA THR A 118 -5.16 -4.98 -0.51
C THR A 118 -6.63 -4.92 -0.10
N PHE A 119 -7.54 -5.33 -0.99
CA PHE A 119 -8.97 -5.30 -0.72
C PHE A 119 -9.55 -6.63 -0.25
N LYS A 120 -8.73 -7.66 -0.05
CA LYS A 120 -9.22 -8.95 0.46
C LYS A 120 -9.54 -8.81 1.96
N PRO A 121 -10.78 -9.08 2.38
CA PRO A 121 -11.10 -9.17 3.80
C PRO A 121 -10.44 -10.40 4.40
N ILE A 122 -10.31 -10.41 5.72
CA ILE A 122 -9.92 -11.61 6.46
C ILE A 122 -11.08 -12.58 6.40
N SER A 123 -10.84 -13.76 5.84
CA SER A 123 -11.82 -14.84 5.72
C SER A 123 -11.57 -15.98 6.73
N GLU A 124 -10.36 -16.05 7.25
CA GLU A 124 -9.86 -17.07 8.14
C GLU A 124 -10.39 -16.86 9.57
N GLU A 125 -10.79 -17.92 10.26
CA GLU A 125 -11.19 -17.85 11.66
C GLU A 125 -10.02 -17.52 12.57
N ASN A 126 -8.85 -18.10 12.29
CA ASN A 126 -7.62 -17.79 12.98
C ASN A 126 -6.81 -16.77 12.17
N ILE A 127 -6.51 -15.62 12.77
CA ILE A 127 -5.77 -14.52 12.12
C ILE A 127 -4.36 -14.93 11.68
N TYR A 128 -3.75 -15.92 12.34
CA TYR A 128 -2.42 -16.40 11.99
C TYR A 128 -2.39 -17.23 10.71
N ASP A 129 -3.54 -17.74 10.27
CA ASP A 129 -3.69 -18.48 9.01
C ASP A 129 -3.90 -17.56 7.81
N HIS A 130 -4.19 -16.27 8.08
CA HIS A 130 -4.33 -15.28 7.03
C HIS A 130 -3.00 -15.05 6.31
N THR A 131 -3.02 -15.14 4.98
CA THR A 131 -1.84 -14.88 4.14
C THR A 131 -1.84 -13.44 3.67
N MET A 132 -0.92 -12.65 4.23
CA MET A 132 -0.74 -11.25 3.83
C MET A 132 -0.14 -11.15 2.43
N HIS A 133 -0.71 -10.31 1.58
CA HIS A 133 -0.17 -10.05 0.25
C HIS A 133 1.24 -9.43 0.31
N SER A 134 2.05 -9.76 -0.71
CA SER A 134 3.41 -9.24 -0.84
C SER A 134 3.38 -7.89 -1.56
N GLU A 135 4.11 -6.93 -1.01
CA GLU A 135 4.36 -5.62 -1.62
C GLU A 135 5.82 -5.49 -1.97
N GLU A 136 6.11 -4.98 -3.16
CA GLU A 136 7.47 -4.68 -3.59
C GLU A 136 7.79 -3.22 -3.29
N ILE A 137 8.85 -3.01 -2.52
CA ILE A 137 9.31 -1.72 -2.05
C ILE A 137 10.61 -1.37 -2.77
N ASN A 138 10.69 -0.13 -3.25
CA ASN A 138 11.91 0.48 -3.75
C ASN A 138 12.24 1.70 -2.89
N ILE A 139 13.36 1.69 -2.19
CA ILE A 139 13.83 2.79 -1.34
C ILE A 139 15.16 3.33 -1.85
N SER A 140 15.29 4.65 -1.81
CA SER A 140 16.52 5.35 -2.16
C SER A 140 17.40 5.61 -0.94
N LYS A 141 18.68 5.89 -1.21
CA LYS A 141 19.62 6.35 -0.18
C LYS A 141 19.10 7.63 0.51
N ILE A 142 18.45 8.52 -0.25
CA ILE A 142 17.87 9.77 0.28
C ILE A 142 16.76 9.46 1.30
N ASN A 143 15.86 8.51 0.99
CA ASN A 143 14.81 8.11 1.94
C ASN A 143 15.41 7.64 3.27
N ILE A 144 16.46 6.80 3.23
CA ILE A 144 17.11 6.31 4.46
C ILE A 144 17.80 7.44 5.22
N SER A 145 18.45 8.39 4.53
CA SER A 145 19.05 9.56 5.16
C SER A 145 18.00 10.45 5.82
N ASN A 146 16.85 10.66 5.18
CA ASN A 146 15.74 11.43 5.74
C ASN A 146 15.16 10.76 7.01
N ILE A 147 15.01 9.44 7.01
CA ILE A 147 14.59 8.67 8.20
C ILE A 147 15.62 8.76 9.32
N TYR A 148 16.91 8.73 8.98
CA TYR A 148 18.00 8.84 9.96
C TYR A 148 17.97 10.17 10.72
N GLU A 149 17.75 11.27 10.00
CA GLU A 149 17.72 12.64 10.52
C GLU A 149 16.43 12.95 11.30
N ALA A 150 15.32 12.30 10.96
CA ALA A 150 14.02 12.60 11.53
C ALA A 150 13.96 12.28 13.03
N GLU A 151 13.51 13.22 13.84
CA GLU A 151 13.15 12.98 15.24
C GLU A 151 11.83 12.22 15.35
N ASN A 152 10.80 12.73 14.69
CA ASN A 152 9.47 12.14 14.61
C ASN A 152 9.10 11.84 13.16
N ILE A 153 8.43 10.72 12.94
CA ILE A 153 8.01 10.28 11.61
C ILE A 153 6.49 10.08 11.61
N THR A 154 5.82 10.86 10.76
CA THR A 154 4.39 10.72 10.48
C THR A 154 4.19 9.94 9.18
N ALA A 155 3.60 8.76 9.27
CA ALA A 155 3.21 7.99 8.10
C ALA A 155 1.85 8.48 7.57
N VAL A 156 1.73 8.69 6.27
CA VAL A 156 0.45 8.94 5.60
C VAL A 156 0.01 7.64 4.93
N GLY A 157 -0.99 7.00 5.53
CA GLY A 157 -1.52 5.71 5.14
C GLY A 157 -0.83 4.52 5.79
N THR A 158 -1.61 3.46 6.00
CA THR A 158 -1.16 2.19 6.61
C THR A 158 -0.08 1.50 5.77
N THR A 159 -0.09 1.69 4.45
CA THR A 159 0.94 1.19 3.55
C THR A 159 2.29 1.86 3.80
N SER A 160 2.32 3.19 3.95
CA SER A 160 3.55 3.92 4.30
C SER A 160 4.10 3.49 5.66
N LEU A 161 3.22 3.28 6.64
CA LEU A 161 3.62 2.73 7.94
C LEU A 161 4.26 1.36 7.79
N ARG A 162 3.66 0.44 7.03
CA ARG A 162 4.21 -0.90 6.80
C ARG A 162 5.56 -0.86 6.09
N ILE A 163 5.77 0.09 5.17
CA ILE A 163 7.08 0.32 4.54
C ILE A 163 8.11 0.73 5.59
N LEU A 164 7.83 1.75 6.40
CA LEU A 164 8.73 2.25 7.43
C LEU A 164 9.14 1.13 8.39
N GLU A 165 8.18 0.37 8.90
CA GLU A 165 8.48 -0.75 9.78
C GLU A 165 9.26 -1.87 9.06
N SER A 166 9.02 -2.11 7.78
CA SER A 166 9.77 -3.07 6.98
C SER A 166 11.23 -2.65 6.76
N ILE A 167 11.51 -1.35 6.66
CA ILE A 167 12.89 -0.83 6.56
C ILE A 167 13.72 -1.19 7.79
N TYR A 168 13.13 -1.19 8.98
CA TYR A 168 13.80 -1.66 10.17
C TYR A 168 14.29 -3.11 10.00
N TYR A 169 13.42 -4.01 9.52
CA TYR A 169 13.77 -5.42 9.31
C TYR A 169 14.69 -5.64 8.11
N LEU A 170 14.68 -4.74 7.12
CA LEU A 170 15.69 -4.72 6.06
C LEU A 170 17.10 -4.64 6.64
N SER A 171 17.33 -3.78 7.64
CA SER A 171 18.64 -3.66 8.31
C SER A 171 19.07 -4.97 8.96
N LYS A 172 18.13 -5.70 9.60
CA LYS A 172 18.37 -7.00 10.21
C LYS A 172 18.72 -8.08 9.17
N MET A 173 18.06 -8.06 8.01
CA MET A 173 18.34 -9.00 6.93
C MET A 173 19.73 -8.74 6.30
N ILE A 174 20.12 -7.47 6.18
CA ILE A 174 21.46 -7.07 5.73
C ILE A 174 22.52 -7.58 6.70
N LEU A 175 22.35 -7.42 8.02
CA LEU A 175 23.27 -7.96 9.02
C LEU A 175 23.40 -9.48 8.95
N LYS A 176 22.31 -10.19 8.61
CA LYS A 176 22.32 -11.65 8.44
C LYS A 176 22.85 -12.09 7.04
N ASN A 177 23.38 -11.17 6.23
CA ASN A 177 23.91 -11.42 4.88
C ASN A 177 22.94 -12.20 3.95
N LYS A 178 21.63 -11.92 4.04
CA LYS A 178 20.63 -12.61 3.21
C LYS A 178 20.72 -12.12 1.76
N LYS A 179 20.92 -13.04 0.81
CA LYS A 179 20.98 -12.74 -0.64
C LYS A 179 19.64 -12.23 -1.19
N LYS A 180 18.54 -12.79 -0.72
CA LYS A 180 17.18 -12.38 -1.10
C LYS A 180 16.48 -11.81 0.11
N ILE A 181 16.07 -10.55 0.00
CA ILE A 181 15.44 -9.84 1.10
C ILE A 181 13.92 -9.91 0.93
N ILE A 182 13.30 -10.70 1.81
CA ILE A 182 11.85 -10.80 1.96
C ILE A 182 11.55 -10.63 3.44
N ILE A 183 10.79 -9.61 3.77
CA ILE A 183 10.32 -9.38 5.14
C ILE A 183 9.06 -10.24 5.32
N ASN A 184 9.19 -11.31 6.07
CA ASN A 184 8.12 -12.26 6.33
C ASN A 184 7.03 -11.67 7.23
N GLN A 185 5.86 -12.30 7.19
CA GLN A 185 4.62 -11.83 7.82
C GLN A 185 4.77 -11.53 9.32
N PHE A 186 5.41 -12.41 10.07
CA PHE A 186 5.62 -12.29 11.52
C PHE A 186 7.10 -12.23 11.90
N ILE A 187 7.91 -11.53 11.10
CA ILE A 187 9.36 -11.43 11.29
C ILE A 187 9.76 -10.92 12.69
N TYR A 188 8.88 -10.17 13.33
CA TYR A 188 9.09 -9.60 14.67
C TYR A 188 8.96 -10.61 15.81
N ASN A 189 8.41 -11.81 15.57
CA ASN A 189 8.35 -12.86 16.58
C ASN A 189 9.73 -13.46 16.88
N ASP A 190 10.65 -13.39 15.90
CA ASP A 190 12.03 -13.93 16.01
C ASP A 190 13.05 -12.80 16.26
N GLU A 191 12.66 -11.73 16.93
CA GLU A 191 13.53 -10.59 17.15
C GLU A 191 14.44 -10.78 18.36
N ASP A 192 15.67 -11.27 18.12
CA ASP A 192 16.67 -11.54 19.16
C ASP A 192 17.20 -10.28 19.87
N LYS A 193 17.41 -9.19 19.10
CA LYS A 193 18.02 -7.96 19.60
C LYS A 193 17.42 -6.73 18.94
N ILE A 194 16.88 -5.83 19.75
CA ILE A 194 16.40 -4.53 19.29
C ILE A 194 17.60 -3.61 19.05
N ILE A 195 17.58 -2.90 17.93
CA ILE A 195 18.55 -1.84 17.60
C ILE A 195 17.82 -0.50 17.47
N SER A 196 18.52 0.60 17.68
CA SER A 196 17.94 1.93 17.52
C SER A 196 17.61 2.25 16.05
N LYS A 197 16.70 3.20 15.82
CA LYS A 197 16.36 3.74 14.48
C LYS A 197 17.63 4.17 13.74
N ARG A 198 18.50 4.98 14.37
CA ARG A 198 19.75 5.43 13.77
C ARG A 198 20.66 4.27 13.38
N ARG A 199 20.82 3.27 14.26
CA ARG A 199 21.65 2.10 13.95
C ARG A 199 21.11 1.30 12.79
N ALA A 200 19.79 1.15 12.66
CA ALA A 200 19.17 0.49 11.52
C ALA A 200 19.47 1.22 10.21
N CYS A 201 19.34 2.55 10.20
CA CYS A 201 19.67 3.38 9.05
C CYS A 201 21.17 3.31 8.69
N ASP A 202 22.08 3.38 9.67
CA ASP A 202 23.53 3.24 9.46
C ASP A 202 23.88 1.94 8.74
N ILE A 203 23.28 0.83 9.16
CA ILE A 203 23.51 -0.48 8.55
C ILE A 203 23.13 -0.44 7.06
N ILE A 204 21.97 0.13 6.75
CA ILE A 204 21.47 0.21 5.37
C ILE A 204 22.35 1.15 4.55
N LEU A 205 22.67 2.35 5.06
CA LEU A 205 23.49 3.34 4.36
C LEU A 205 24.90 2.79 4.08
N ASN A 206 25.52 2.13 5.06
CA ASN A 206 26.84 1.50 4.88
C ASN A 206 26.79 0.35 3.86
N TYR A 207 25.72 -0.45 3.86
CA TYR A 207 25.51 -1.48 2.85
C TYR A 207 25.38 -0.88 1.45
N MET A 208 24.59 0.20 1.30
CA MET A 208 24.43 0.89 0.02
C MET A 208 25.75 1.50 -0.47
N LEU A 209 26.52 2.11 0.43
CA LEU A 209 27.84 2.67 0.10
C LEU A 209 28.81 1.58 -0.34
N LYS A 210 28.94 0.51 0.44
CA LYS A 210 29.86 -0.61 0.16
C LYS A 210 29.57 -1.28 -1.18
N ASN A 211 28.30 -1.35 -1.59
CA ASN A 211 27.90 -1.98 -2.84
C ASN A 211 27.70 -0.98 -3.98
N ASN A 212 27.98 0.30 -3.79
CA ASN A 212 27.78 1.41 -4.75
C ASN A 212 26.37 1.42 -5.37
N ILE A 213 25.33 1.30 -4.54
CA ILE A 213 23.93 1.29 -4.97
C ILE A 213 23.18 2.50 -4.40
N GLN A 214 22.29 3.08 -5.21
CA GLN A 214 21.45 4.24 -4.83
C GLN A 214 20.07 3.82 -4.36
N ASN A 215 19.63 2.62 -4.71
CA ASN A 215 18.31 2.11 -4.38
C ASN A 215 18.39 0.65 -3.94
N ILE A 216 17.53 0.25 -3.02
CA ILE A 216 17.34 -1.14 -2.62
C ILE A 216 15.89 -1.54 -2.92
N ARG A 217 15.73 -2.68 -3.62
CA ARG A 217 14.44 -3.32 -3.84
C ARG A 217 14.31 -4.54 -2.96
N PHE A 218 13.19 -4.67 -2.28
CA PHE A 218 12.88 -5.83 -1.44
C PHE A 218 11.37 -6.05 -1.36
N LYS A 219 10.96 -7.19 -0.83
CA LYS A 219 9.54 -7.53 -0.66
C LYS A 219 9.18 -7.59 0.81
N THR A 220 7.95 -7.17 1.12
CA THR A 220 7.39 -7.29 2.46
C THR A 220 6.02 -7.93 2.44
N ASN A 221 5.81 -8.81 3.41
CA ASN A 221 4.51 -9.37 3.76
C ASN A 221 4.16 -9.00 5.21
N ILE A 222 4.87 -8.04 5.81
CA ILE A 222 4.71 -7.72 7.24
C ILE A 222 3.24 -7.55 7.61
N PHE A 223 2.81 -8.26 8.63
CA PHE A 223 1.46 -8.22 9.17
C PHE A 223 1.50 -7.73 10.61
N ILE A 224 1.15 -6.49 10.83
CA ILE A 224 1.25 -5.83 12.12
C ILE A 224 -0.01 -6.14 12.93
N LEU A 225 0.16 -6.84 14.05
CA LEU A 225 -0.89 -7.25 14.99
C LEU A 225 -0.73 -6.53 16.34
N PRO A 226 -1.79 -6.48 17.17
CA PRO A 226 -1.70 -5.99 18.54
C PRO A 226 -0.54 -6.65 19.30
N GLY A 227 0.24 -5.81 20.00
CA GLY A 227 1.48 -6.22 20.68
C GLY A 227 2.75 -5.92 19.88
N TYR A 228 2.64 -5.56 18.58
CA TYR A 228 3.77 -5.08 17.80
C TYR A 228 4.34 -3.77 18.38
N LYS A 229 5.67 -3.69 18.50
CA LYS A 229 6.37 -2.48 18.95
C LYS A 229 6.93 -1.72 17.74
N PHE A 230 6.33 -0.58 17.44
CA PHE A 230 6.74 0.27 16.33
C PHE A 230 8.15 0.82 16.52
N LYS A 231 8.94 0.77 15.45
CA LYS A 231 10.37 1.10 15.45
C LYS A 231 10.64 2.48 14.84
N PHE A 232 9.95 2.81 13.76
CA PHE A 232 10.20 4.02 13.00
C PHE A 232 9.05 5.01 13.04
N THR A 233 7.81 4.52 13.09
CA THR A 233 6.61 5.36 12.98
C THR A 233 6.17 5.88 14.34
N ASP A 234 5.99 7.19 14.46
CA ASP A 234 5.53 7.87 15.67
C ASP A 234 4.10 8.34 15.57
N GLN A 235 3.66 8.70 14.35
CA GLN A 235 2.32 9.20 14.05
C GLN A 235 1.80 8.57 12.76
N LEU A 236 0.48 8.44 12.67
CA LEU A 236 -0.20 7.87 11.51
C LEU A 236 -1.40 8.71 11.12
N ILE A 237 -1.42 9.19 9.88
CA ILE A 237 -2.61 9.75 9.24
C ILE A 237 -3.27 8.63 8.43
N THR A 238 -4.54 8.34 8.71
CA THR A 238 -5.24 7.23 8.05
C THR A 238 -6.76 7.44 8.03
N ASN A 239 -7.43 6.85 7.04
CA ASN A 239 -8.89 6.77 7.00
C ASN A 239 -9.42 5.82 8.06
N PHE A 240 -10.74 5.89 8.32
CA PHE A 240 -11.44 4.88 9.12
C PHE A 240 -11.68 3.62 8.29
N HIS A 241 -11.30 2.47 8.84
CA HIS A 241 -11.26 1.19 8.13
C HIS A 241 -12.46 0.29 8.44
N TYR A 242 -12.65 -0.71 7.57
CA TYR A 242 -13.71 -1.70 7.70
C TYR A 242 -13.45 -2.66 8.89
N PRO A 243 -14.50 -3.03 9.66
CA PRO A 243 -14.38 -4.07 10.67
C PRO A 243 -13.89 -5.39 10.05
N LYS A 244 -13.20 -6.21 10.85
CA LYS A 244 -12.62 -7.50 10.40
C LYS A 244 -11.62 -7.36 9.23
N SER A 245 -10.91 -6.24 9.15
CA SER A 245 -9.82 -6.04 8.19
C SER A 245 -8.45 -6.08 8.86
N THR A 246 -7.41 -6.39 8.09
CA THR A 246 -6.00 -6.30 8.53
C THR A 246 -5.64 -4.90 9.00
N LEU A 247 -6.32 -3.88 8.49
CA LEU A 247 -6.09 -2.47 8.79
C LEU A 247 -6.56 -2.11 10.21
N ILE A 248 -7.69 -2.64 10.66
CA ILE A 248 -8.17 -2.43 12.05
C ILE A 248 -7.19 -3.03 13.06
N LEU A 249 -6.58 -4.18 12.74
CA LEU A 249 -5.59 -4.81 13.59
C LEU A 249 -4.33 -3.95 13.71
N LEU A 250 -3.88 -3.35 12.60
CA LEU A 250 -2.78 -2.40 12.60
C LEU A 250 -3.09 -1.16 13.45
N ILE A 251 -4.29 -0.58 13.33
CA ILE A 251 -4.72 0.55 14.17
C ILE A 251 -4.74 0.14 15.64
N SER A 252 -5.29 -1.02 15.96
CA SER A 252 -5.29 -1.55 17.33
C SER A 252 -3.87 -1.78 17.87
N ALA A 253 -2.94 -2.21 17.01
CA ALA A 253 -1.53 -2.30 17.37
C ALA A 253 -0.91 -0.93 17.67
N PHE A 254 -1.33 0.12 16.92
CA PHE A 254 -0.72 1.45 16.97
C PHE A 254 -1.16 2.27 18.19
N ILE A 255 -2.46 2.26 18.51
CA ILE A 255 -3.01 3.06 19.61
C ILE A 255 -3.60 2.21 20.76
N GLY A 256 -3.35 0.90 20.77
CA GLY A 256 -3.89 0.00 21.79
C GLY A 256 -5.41 0.00 21.82
N ASP A 257 -6.00 -0.23 22.99
CA ASP A 257 -7.47 -0.34 23.16
C ASP A 257 -8.24 0.97 22.88
N ASP A 258 -7.53 2.11 22.79
CA ASP A 258 -8.16 3.39 22.48
C ASP A 258 -8.78 3.42 21.08
N TRP A 259 -8.39 2.49 20.17
CA TRP A 259 -9.03 2.39 18.87
C TRP A 259 -10.54 2.25 18.95
N ARG A 260 -11.07 1.54 19.97
CA ARG A 260 -12.53 1.37 20.15
C ARG A 260 -13.22 2.68 20.47
N LYS A 261 -12.59 3.52 21.30
CA LYS A 261 -13.11 4.86 21.65
C LYS A 261 -13.11 5.78 20.44
N VAL A 262 -12.00 5.78 19.67
CA VAL A 262 -11.85 6.58 18.45
C VAL A 262 -12.92 6.20 17.42
N TYR A 263 -13.11 4.90 17.17
CA TYR A 263 -14.12 4.43 16.21
C TYR A 263 -15.56 4.67 16.68
N LYS A 264 -15.82 4.50 17.99
CA LYS A 264 -17.12 4.83 18.57
C LYS A 264 -17.41 6.33 18.39
N PHE A 265 -16.47 7.19 18.72
CA PHE A 265 -16.61 8.63 18.53
C PHE A 265 -16.89 8.98 17.05
N ALA A 266 -16.15 8.40 16.12
CA ALA A 266 -16.35 8.63 14.70
C ALA A 266 -17.76 8.22 14.23
N LEU A 267 -18.27 7.07 14.71
CA LEU A 267 -19.64 6.62 14.42
C LEU A 267 -20.69 7.56 15.04
N ASP A 268 -20.55 7.92 16.31
CA ASP A 268 -21.46 8.79 17.02
C ASP A 268 -21.54 10.20 16.38
N LYS A 269 -20.42 10.68 15.84
CA LYS A 269 -20.30 11.97 15.13
C LYS A 269 -20.52 11.87 13.62
N LYS A 270 -20.95 10.72 13.12
CA LYS A 270 -21.29 10.49 11.70
C LYS A 270 -20.13 10.78 10.73
N PHE A 271 -18.90 10.48 11.14
CA PHE A 271 -17.75 10.53 10.24
C PHE A 271 -17.94 9.52 9.09
N ARG A 272 -17.46 9.88 7.92
CA ARG A 272 -17.46 9.00 6.76
C ARG A 272 -16.28 8.01 6.87
N PHE A 273 -16.53 6.81 6.43
CA PHE A 273 -15.57 5.70 6.49
C PHE A 273 -15.03 5.34 5.10
N PHE A 274 -13.95 4.59 5.05
CA PHE A 274 -13.29 4.00 3.88
C PHE A 274 -12.55 5.02 3.00
N SER A 275 -12.35 4.70 1.70
CA SER A 275 -11.47 5.43 0.79
C SER A 275 -11.80 6.90 0.61
N TYR A 276 -13.07 7.23 0.47
CA TYR A 276 -13.56 8.61 0.37
C TYR A 276 -14.09 9.17 1.69
N GLY A 277 -13.80 8.46 2.79
CA GLY A 277 -14.20 8.88 4.12
C GLY A 277 -13.25 9.89 4.74
N ASP A 278 -13.53 10.23 5.99
CA ASP A 278 -12.72 11.15 6.77
C ASP A 278 -11.45 10.46 7.30
N SER A 279 -10.48 11.23 7.75
CA SER A 279 -9.22 10.72 8.28
C SER A 279 -9.02 11.05 9.75
N SER A 280 -8.06 10.39 10.36
CA SER A 280 -7.61 10.60 11.72
C SER A 280 -6.09 10.74 11.76
N LEU A 281 -5.59 11.59 12.66
CA LEU A 281 -4.19 11.62 13.07
C LEU A 281 -4.06 10.87 14.38
N LEU A 282 -3.31 9.79 14.37
CA LEU A 282 -3.10 8.90 15.51
C LEU A 282 -1.65 9.01 16.01
N TYR A 283 -1.48 8.97 17.32
CA TYR A 283 -0.19 8.98 17.98
C TYR A 283 0.09 7.57 18.54
N LYS A 284 1.30 7.09 18.36
CA LYS A 284 1.75 5.81 18.90
C LYS A 284 1.61 5.81 20.43
N LYS A 285 1.06 4.73 20.97
CA LYS A 285 0.99 4.48 22.40
C LYS A 285 2.25 3.82 22.96
#